data_cf114dc513a624f433a8667389583b44
#
_entry.id   cf114dc513a624f433a8667389583b44
#
_cell.length_a   1.000
_cell.length_b   1.000
_cell.length_c   1.000
_cell.angle_alpha   90.00
_cell.angle_beta   90.00
_cell.angle_gamma   90.00
#
_symmetry.space_group_name_H-M   'P 1'
#
loop_
_entity.id
_entity.type
_entity.pdbx_description
1 polymer ?
#
loop_
_entity_poly.entity_id
_entity_poly.type
_entity_poly.pdbx_seq_one_letter_code
_entity_poly.pdbx_strand_id
1 'polypeptide(L)'
;MSKEFHHVTVLLHETIDMLDVKPDGIYVDATLGGAGHSEYLLTKLNESGHLYAFDQDQHAIENAKIRLAPFIEKGMVTFIKDNFRHLKERLNELDVTEIDGICYDLGVSSPQLDERERGFSYKKDAPLDMRMNQEASLTAYEVVNTYDYHDLVRIFFKYGEDKFSKQIARKIEQARAIKPIETTTELAEIIKSAKPAKELKKKGHPAKQIFQAIRIEVNDELGAADESIQQAMDLLALDGRISVITFHSLEDRLTKQLFKEASTVEVPKGLPFIPDDLKPKMELVNRKPILPSEEELEENNRSHSAKLRVARKIHK
;
A
#
# COMPACT_ATOMS: atom_id res chain seq x y z
N MET A 1 -22.88 -20.76 -15.71
CA MET A 1 -21.98 -20.97 -14.57
C MET A 1 -21.04 -19.81 -14.49
N SER A 2 -21.34 -18.85 -13.62
CA SER A 2 -20.46 -17.71 -13.34
C SER A 2 -19.21 -18.29 -12.65
N LYS A 3 -18.03 -18.08 -13.25
CA LYS A 3 -16.77 -18.31 -12.55
C LYS A 3 -16.78 -17.36 -11.36
N GLU A 4 -17.00 -17.87 -10.15
CA GLU A 4 -16.66 -17.15 -8.93
C GLU A 4 -15.18 -16.81 -9.04
N PHE A 5 -14.89 -15.53 -9.16
CA PHE A 5 -13.54 -15.00 -9.15
C PHE A 5 -13.04 -15.12 -7.69
N HIS A 6 -12.41 -16.25 -7.37
CA HIS A 6 -11.68 -16.38 -6.12
C HIS A 6 -10.52 -15.37 -6.15
N HIS A 7 -10.69 -14.30 -5.41
CA HIS A 7 -9.66 -13.32 -5.20
C HIS A 7 -8.55 -13.96 -4.35
N VAL A 8 -7.45 -14.36 -4.97
CA VAL A 8 -6.28 -14.88 -4.26
C VAL A 8 -5.54 -13.70 -3.63
N THR A 9 -5.46 -13.69 -2.30
CA THR A 9 -4.70 -12.69 -1.55
C THR A 9 -3.21 -12.91 -1.78
N VAL A 10 -2.48 -11.85 -2.12
CA VAL A 10 -1.05 -11.91 -2.46
C VAL A 10 -0.23 -12.24 -1.21
N LEU A 11 0.71 -13.21 -1.32
CA LEU A 11 1.62 -13.61 -0.23
C LEU A 11 0.88 -13.85 1.10
N LEU A 12 -0.30 -14.51 1.02
CA LEU A 12 -1.22 -14.65 2.15
C LEU A 12 -0.55 -15.30 3.37
N HIS A 13 0.04 -16.47 3.16
CA HIS A 13 0.63 -17.25 4.24
C HIS A 13 1.93 -16.60 4.74
N GLU A 14 2.79 -16.21 3.82
CA GLU A 14 4.09 -15.62 4.13
C GLU A 14 3.92 -14.35 4.98
N THR A 15 2.96 -13.49 4.64
CA THR A 15 2.71 -12.24 5.36
C THR A 15 2.30 -12.46 6.80
N ILE A 16 1.40 -13.40 7.05
CA ILE A 16 0.83 -13.63 8.37
C ILE A 16 1.70 -14.58 9.20
N ASP A 17 2.25 -15.65 8.59
CA ASP A 17 3.10 -16.59 9.32
C ASP A 17 4.40 -15.95 9.81
N MET A 18 4.94 -15.00 9.04
CA MET A 18 6.12 -14.22 9.43
C MET A 18 5.86 -13.26 10.58
N LEU A 19 4.60 -12.95 10.92
CA LEU A 19 4.25 -12.19 12.13
C LEU A 19 4.48 -13.00 13.41
N ASP A 20 4.62 -14.33 13.33
CA ASP A 20 4.78 -15.22 14.49
C ASP A 20 3.63 -15.03 15.49
N VAL A 21 2.42 -15.25 15.00
CA VAL A 21 1.17 -14.86 15.67
C VAL A 21 1.00 -15.55 17.02
N LYS A 22 0.90 -14.75 18.08
CA LYS A 22 0.50 -15.20 19.43
C LYS A 22 -1.03 -15.31 19.46
N PRO A 23 -1.59 -16.44 19.95
CA PRO A 23 -3.05 -16.64 19.91
C PRO A 23 -3.88 -15.61 20.67
N ASP A 24 -3.32 -15.01 21.71
CA ASP A 24 -3.95 -14.01 22.57
C ASP A 24 -3.46 -12.57 22.30
N GLY A 25 -2.70 -12.38 21.21
CA GLY A 25 -2.06 -11.10 20.88
C GLY A 25 -3.01 -10.09 20.24
N ILE A 26 -2.55 -8.85 20.19
CA ILE A 26 -3.21 -7.70 19.56
C ILE A 26 -2.54 -7.42 18.21
N TYR A 27 -3.31 -7.46 17.14
CA TYR A 27 -2.81 -7.30 15.78
C TYR A 27 -3.53 -6.18 15.03
N VAL A 28 -2.85 -5.66 14.01
CA VAL A 28 -3.41 -4.67 13.10
C VAL A 28 -3.27 -5.15 11.65
N ASP A 29 -4.34 -5.05 10.88
CA ASP A 29 -4.30 -5.03 9.42
C ASP A 29 -4.50 -3.59 8.97
N ALA A 30 -3.43 -2.97 8.49
CA ALA A 30 -3.45 -1.56 8.09
C ALA A 30 -4.14 -1.33 6.73
N THR A 31 -4.39 -2.40 5.99
CA THR A 31 -4.87 -2.39 4.60
C THR A 31 -5.89 -3.51 4.39
N LEU A 32 -7.02 -3.42 5.07
CA LEU A 32 -8.05 -4.47 5.12
C LEU A 32 -8.44 -5.02 3.72
N GLY A 33 -8.72 -4.13 2.77
CA GLY A 33 -9.06 -4.48 1.39
C GLY A 33 -10.12 -5.58 1.29
N GLY A 34 -9.74 -6.71 0.67
CA GLY A 34 -10.60 -7.91 0.55
C GLY A 34 -10.64 -8.79 1.80
N ALA A 35 -10.00 -8.38 2.90
CA ALA A 35 -9.95 -9.06 4.20
C ALA A 35 -9.31 -10.47 4.20
N GLY A 36 -8.54 -10.82 3.18
CA GLY A 36 -7.91 -12.14 3.13
C GLY A 36 -6.85 -12.34 4.20
N HIS A 37 -5.94 -11.37 4.37
CA HIS A 37 -4.94 -11.39 5.45
C HIS A 37 -5.61 -11.37 6.82
N SER A 38 -6.60 -10.50 7.02
CA SER A 38 -7.39 -10.41 8.26
C SER A 38 -8.04 -11.73 8.63
N GLU A 39 -8.71 -12.40 7.68
CA GLU A 39 -9.36 -13.69 7.92
C GLU A 39 -8.35 -14.75 8.34
N TYR A 40 -7.24 -14.88 7.60
CA TYR A 40 -6.21 -15.88 7.92
C TYR A 40 -5.55 -15.60 9.28
N LEU A 41 -5.27 -14.34 9.61
CA LEU A 41 -4.76 -13.96 10.92
C LEU A 41 -5.74 -14.31 12.05
N LEU A 42 -7.03 -14.03 11.88
CA LEU A 42 -8.06 -14.34 12.85
C LEU A 42 -8.20 -15.85 13.12
N THR A 43 -7.92 -16.71 12.13
CA THR A 43 -7.89 -18.17 12.36
C THR A 43 -6.77 -18.61 13.30
N LYS A 44 -5.72 -17.81 13.49
CA LYS A 44 -4.60 -18.09 14.39
C LYS A 44 -4.81 -17.54 15.81
N LEU A 45 -5.79 -16.64 15.97
CA LEU A 45 -6.13 -16.06 17.26
C LEU A 45 -7.15 -16.93 18.02
N ASN A 46 -7.07 -16.91 19.34
CA ASN A 46 -8.14 -17.36 20.22
C ASN A 46 -9.07 -16.19 20.58
N GLU A 47 -10.07 -16.43 21.40
CA GLU A 47 -11.07 -15.41 21.80
C GLU A 47 -10.51 -14.28 22.68
N SER A 48 -9.28 -14.41 23.17
CA SER A 48 -8.57 -13.35 23.90
C SER A 48 -7.72 -12.46 22.99
N GLY A 49 -7.45 -12.91 21.76
CA GLY A 49 -6.76 -12.13 20.75
C GLY A 49 -7.70 -11.15 20.04
N HIS A 50 -7.14 -10.07 19.49
CA HIS A 50 -7.94 -9.04 18.82
C HIS A 50 -7.25 -8.48 17.59
N LEU A 51 -8.05 -8.21 16.54
CA LEU A 51 -7.62 -7.57 15.31
C LEU A 51 -8.27 -6.19 15.15
N TYR A 52 -7.44 -5.17 14.92
CA TYR A 52 -7.86 -3.85 14.46
C TYR A 52 -7.60 -3.75 12.96
N ALA A 53 -8.65 -3.52 12.18
CA ALA A 53 -8.59 -3.53 10.72
C ALA A 53 -8.92 -2.14 10.15
N PHE A 54 -7.94 -1.55 9.46
CA PHE A 54 -8.05 -0.22 8.85
C PHE A 54 -8.41 -0.32 7.38
N ASP A 55 -9.31 0.52 6.94
CA ASP A 55 -9.48 0.89 5.53
C ASP A 55 -10.13 2.28 5.44
N GLN A 56 -9.72 3.06 4.45
CA GLN A 56 -10.35 4.35 4.14
C GLN A 56 -11.54 4.20 3.18
N ASP A 57 -11.71 3.01 2.58
CA ASP A 57 -12.79 2.69 1.66
C ASP A 57 -13.95 2.03 2.39
N GLN A 58 -15.10 2.70 2.43
CA GLN A 58 -16.33 2.18 3.08
C GLN A 58 -16.76 0.83 2.47
N HIS A 59 -16.62 0.67 1.15
CA HIS A 59 -16.99 -0.58 0.47
C HIS A 59 -16.13 -1.76 0.92
N ALA A 60 -14.83 -1.54 1.16
CA ALA A 60 -13.95 -2.57 1.70
C ALA A 60 -14.41 -3.03 3.08
N ILE A 61 -14.76 -2.09 3.96
CA ILE A 61 -15.24 -2.40 5.31
C ILE A 61 -16.57 -3.19 5.26
N GLU A 62 -17.51 -2.79 4.41
CA GLU A 62 -18.80 -3.48 4.28
C GLU A 62 -18.64 -4.92 3.79
N ASN A 63 -17.80 -5.13 2.78
CA ASN A 63 -17.47 -6.46 2.28
C ASN A 63 -16.75 -7.32 3.32
N ALA A 64 -15.80 -6.72 4.05
CA ALA A 64 -15.07 -7.40 5.12
C ALA A 64 -15.99 -7.83 6.28
N LYS A 65 -17.00 -7.04 6.64
CA LYS A 65 -17.99 -7.41 7.66
C LYS A 65 -18.75 -8.69 7.31
N ILE A 66 -19.05 -8.90 6.03
CA ILE A 66 -19.70 -10.13 5.56
C ILE A 66 -18.72 -11.31 5.70
N ARG A 67 -17.51 -11.15 5.22
CA ARG A 67 -16.48 -12.20 5.23
C ARG A 67 -16.05 -12.60 6.63
N LEU A 68 -15.92 -11.63 7.53
CA LEU A 68 -15.41 -11.82 8.89
C LEU A 68 -16.53 -11.99 9.93
N ALA A 69 -17.80 -12.18 9.52
CA ALA A 69 -18.95 -12.29 10.40
C ALA A 69 -18.75 -13.25 11.59
N PRO A 70 -18.20 -14.48 11.45
CA PRO A 70 -17.99 -15.38 12.57
C PRO A 70 -17.03 -14.84 13.65
N PHE A 71 -16.08 -14.00 13.27
CA PHE A 71 -15.13 -13.38 14.20
C PHE A 71 -15.70 -12.10 14.84
N ILE A 72 -16.55 -11.39 14.11
CA ILE A 72 -17.30 -10.23 14.64
C ILE A 72 -18.25 -10.67 15.76
N GLU A 73 -18.98 -11.77 15.58
CA GLU A 73 -19.87 -12.35 16.57
C GLU A 73 -19.15 -12.72 17.87
N LYS A 74 -17.87 -13.08 17.79
CA LYS A 74 -16.99 -13.36 18.93
C LYS A 74 -16.30 -12.12 19.52
N GLY A 75 -16.54 -10.94 18.95
CA GLY A 75 -15.91 -9.69 19.40
C GLY A 75 -14.39 -9.60 19.13
N MET A 76 -13.87 -10.37 18.16
CA MET A 76 -12.43 -10.49 17.89
C MET A 76 -11.89 -9.45 16.91
N VAL A 77 -12.74 -8.60 16.31
CA VAL A 77 -12.34 -7.63 15.30
C VAL A 77 -13.00 -6.27 15.49
N THR A 78 -12.24 -5.21 15.35
CA THR A 78 -12.69 -3.83 15.31
C THR A 78 -12.29 -3.19 13.99
N PHE A 79 -13.27 -2.66 13.25
CA PHE A 79 -13.01 -1.93 12.00
C PHE A 79 -12.81 -0.45 12.28
N ILE A 80 -11.79 0.14 11.64
CA ILE A 80 -11.45 1.56 11.74
C ILE A 80 -11.50 2.16 10.33
N LYS A 81 -12.55 2.97 10.07
CA LYS A 81 -12.68 3.69 8.80
C LYS A 81 -11.80 4.94 8.83
N ASP A 82 -10.54 4.78 8.51
CA ASP A 82 -9.59 5.89 8.38
C ASP A 82 -8.39 5.48 7.52
N ASN A 83 -7.60 6.47 7.15
CA ASN A 83 -6.29 6.25 6.56
C ASN A 83 -5.31 5.74 7.63
N PHE A 84 -4.53 4.72 7.32
CA PHE A 84 -3.55 4.15 8.23
C PHE A 84 -2.48 5.17 8.70
N ARG A 85 -2.35 6.33 8.07
CA ARG A 85 -1.47 7.41 8.56
C ARG A 85 -1.84 7.89 9.96
N HIS A 86 -3.09 7.71 10.38
CA HIS A 86 -3.58 8.03 11.72
C HIS A 86 -3.53 6.83 12.69
N LEU A 87 -2.71 5.83 12.38
CA LEU A 87 -2.63 4.55 13.11
C LEU A 87 -2.57 4.74 14.62
N LYS A 88 -1.59 5.51 15.09
CA LYS A 88 -1.35 5.72 16.54
C LYS A 88 -2.50 6.48 17.21
N GLU A 89 -3.02 7.50 16.55
CA GLU A 89 -4.14 8.30 17.04
C GLU A 89 -5.38 7.42 17.25
N ARG A 90 -5.77 6.66 16.22
CA ARG A 90 -6.97 5.81 16.26
C ARG A 90 -6.85 4.66 17.25
N LEU A 91 -5.68 4.05 17.37
CA LEU A 91 -5.46 3.00 18.37
C LEU A 91 -5.48 3.57 19.80
N ASN A 92 -4.89 4.75 20.03
CA ASN A 92 -4.94 5.42 21.34
C ASN A 92 -6.37 5.78 21.77
N GLU A 93 -7.24 6.20 20.85
CA GLU A 93 -8.68 6.44 21.12
C GLU A 93 -9.41 5.17 21.61
N LEU A 94 -8.87 3.99 21.30
CA LEU A 94 -9.37 2.69 21.72
C LEU A 94 -8.57 2.10 22.90
N ASP A 95 -7.77 2.92 23.58
CA ASP A 95 -6.88 2.52 24.69
C ASP A 95 -5.83 1.45 24.31
N VAL A 96 -5.48 1.36 23.01
CA VAL A 96 -4.45 0.45 22.51
C VAL A 96 -3.15 1.21 22.32
N THR A 97 -2.20 0.96 23.19
CA THR A 97 -0.89 1.63 23.23
C THR A 97 0.28 0.75 22.75
N GLU A 98 0.06 -0.56 22.65
CA GLU A 98 1.04 -1.53 22.21
C GLU A 98 0.36 -2.65 21.41
N ILE A 99 1.02 -3.16 20.36
CA ILE A 99 0.52 -4.23 19.49
C ILE A 99 1.56 -5.33 19.30
N ASP A 100 1.13 -6.60 19.14
CA ASP A 100 2.02 -7.74 18.90
C ASP A 100 2.45 -7.87 17.43
N GLY A 101 1.68 -7.31 16.52
CA GLY A 101 2.07 -7.28 15.11
C GLY A 101 1.15 -6.47 14.23
N ILE A 102 1.66 -6.15 13.04
CA ILE A 102 0.93 -5.38 12.04
C ILE A 102 1.32 -5.81 10.63
N CYS A 103 0.36 -5.90 9.74
CA CYS A 103 0.60 -6.14 8.32
C CYS A 103 0.10 -5.00 7.44
N TYR A 104 0.81 -4.80 6.33
CA TYR A 104 0.48 -3.88 5.24
C TYR A 104 0.49 -4.61 3.91
N ASP A 105 -0.55 -4.45 3.13
CA ASP A 105 -0.65 -4.82 1.73
C ASP A 105 -0.83 -3.53 0.91
N LEU A 106 0.32 -2.87 0.60
CA LEU A 106 0.31 -1.53 0.02
C LEU A 106 -0.20 -1.53 -1.43
N GLY A 107 -0.69 -0.39 -1.87
CA GLY A 107 -1.20 -0.18 -3.22
C GLY A 107 -2.73 -0.24 -3.30
N VAL A 108 -3.24 -0.70 -4.43
CA VAL A 108 -4.68 -0.71 -4.72
C VAL A 108 -5.30 -2.07 -4.50
N SER A 109 -6.48 -2.08 -3.91
CA SER A 109 -7.29 -3.29 -3.76
C SER A 109 -7.85 -3.75 -5.12
N SER A 110 -8.23 -5.02 -5.19
CA SER A 110 -8.83 -5.56 -6.39
C SER A 110 -10.16 -4.92 -6.77
N PRO A 111 -11.09 -4.69 -5.84
CA PRO A 111 -12.31 -3.95 -6.15
C PRO A 111 -12.02 -2.58 -6.77
N GLN A 112 -11.05 -1.82 -6.25
CA GLN A 112 -10.68 -0.52 -6.81
C GLN A 112 -10.23 -0.60 -8.28
N LEU A 113 -9.51 -1.66 -8.65
CA LEU A 113 -9.09 -1.88 -10.06
C LEU A 113 -10.21 -2.42 -10.95
N ASP A 114 -11.11 -3.23 -10.39
CA ASP A 114 -12.16 -3.92 -11.15
C ASP A 114 -13.40 -3.05 -11.34
N GLU A 115 -13.73 -2.19 -10.37
CA GLU A 115 -14.79 -1.20 -10.45
C GLU A 115 -14.39 -0.08 -11.43
N ARG A 116 -14.97 -0.12 -12.61
CA ARG A 116 -14.66 0.80 -13.71
C ARG A 116 -14.71 2.27 -13.27
N GLU A 117 -15.74 2.65 -12.55
CA GLU A 117 -16.04 4.05 -12.20
C GLU A 117 -15.04 4.67 -11.23
N ARG A 118 -14.24 3.84 -10.55
CA ARG A 118 -13.17 4.30 -9.66
C ARG A 118 -11.98 4.93 -10.41
N GLY A 119 -11.84 4.69 -11.70
CA GLY A 119 -10.84 5.35 -12.55
C GLY A 119 -9.38 4.95 -12.33
N PHE A 120 -9.11 3.83 -11.68
CA PHE A 120 -7.72 3.33 -11.46
C PHE A 120 -7.11 2.67 -12.69
N SER A 121 -7.95 2.19 -13.61
CA SER A 121 -7.49 1.42 -14.77
C SER A 121 -7.41 2.28 -16.04
N TYR A 122 -6.31 2.16 -16.75
CA TYR A 122 -6.12 2.72 -18.10
C TYR A 122 -6.69 1.83 -19.21
N LYS A 123 -7.23 0.65 -18.88
CA LYS A 123 -7.74 -0.33 -19.87
C LYS A 123 -9.22 -0.15 -20.18
N LYS A 124 -9.97 0.45 -19.28
CA LYS A 124 -11.41 0.69 -19.41
C LYS A 124 -11.66 2.18 -19.32
N ASP A 125 -12.53 2.69 -20.21
CA ASP A 125 -12.92 4.10 -20.16
C ASP A 125 -13.71 4.40 -18.89
N ALA A 126 -13.27 5.41 -18.16
CA ALA A 126 -13.83 5.79 -16.86
C ALA A 126 -13.52 7.26 -16.55
N PRO A 127 -14.25 7.90 -15.63
CA PRO A 127 -13.87 9.21 -15.11
C PRO A 127 -12.47 9.19 -14.47
N LEU A 128 -11.75 10.30 -14.55
CA LEU A 128 -10.45 10.48 -13.89
C LEU A 128 -10.66 10.76 -12.40
N ASP A 129 -10.87 9.71 -11.61
CA ASP A 129 -11.07 9.79 -10.17
C ASP A 129 -9.83 9.35 -9.38
N MET A 130 -9.53 8.08 -9.31
CA MET A 130 -8.41 7.44 -8.59
C MET A 130 -8.40 7.66 -7.07
N ARG A 131 -9.45 8.17 -6.44
CA ARG A 131 -9.50 8.32 -4.98
C ARG A 131 -9.74 6.96 -4.31
N MET A 132 -8.94 6.62 -3.34
CA MET A 132 -9.19 5.50 -2.44
C MET A 132 -10.28 5.88 -1.43
N ASN A 133 -10.18 7.06 -0.82
CA ASN A 133 -11.25 7.68 -0.05
C ASN A 133 -12.10 8.56 -0.98
N GLN A 134 -13.31 8.11 -1.29
CA GLN A 134 -14.23 8.83 -2.19
C GLN A 134 -14.77 10.16 -1.61
N GLU A 135 -14.59 10.40 -0.31
CA GLU A 135 -14.95 11.65 0.35
C GLU A 135 -13.84 12.73 0.21
N ALA A 136 -12.64 12.35 -0.22
CA ALA A 136 -11.55 13.29 -0.45
C ALA A 136 -11.84 14.20 -1.66
N SER A 137 -11.31 15.43 -1.64
CA SER A 137 -11.57 16.43 -2.67
C SER A 137 -10.68 16.29 -3.91
N LEU A 138 -9.42 15.87 -3.75
CA LEU A 138 -8.47 15.77 -4.85
C LEU A 138 -8.71 14.49 -5.66
N THR A 139 -9.02 14.65 -6.95
CA THR A 139 -9.16 13.53 -7.90
C THR A 139 -8.06 13.58 -8.97
N ALA A 140 -7.93 12.52 -9.75
CA ALA A 140 -7.05 12.52 -10.92
C ALA A 140 -7.42 13.60 -11.94
N TYR A 141 -8.70 13.98 -12.01
CA TYR A 141 -9.17 15.07 -12.87
C TYR A 141 -8.51 16.39 -12.49
N GLU A 142 -8.53 16.79 -11.21
CA GLU A 142 -7.88 18.00 -10.72
C GLU A 142 -6.38 17.96 -10.97
N VAL A 143 -5.70 16.87 -10.68
CA VAL A 143 -4.26 16.72 -10.95
C VAL A 143 -3.95 16.98 -12.43
N VAL A 144 -4.67 16.30 -13.33
CA VAL A 144 -4.41 16.39 -14.77
C VAL A 144 -4.78 17.75 -15.35
N ASN A 145 -5.90 18.36 -14.90
CA ASN A 145 -6.42 19.58 -15.50
C ASN A 145 -5.99 20.89 -14.80
N THR A 146 -5.55 20.84 -13.56
CA THR A 146 -5.25 22.05 -12.78
C THR A 146 -3.80 22.21 -12.35
N TYR A 147 -3.04 21.12 -12.21
CA TYR A 147 -1.62 21.20 -11.86
C TYR A 147 -0.83 21.92 -12.95
N ASP A 148 0.12 22.75 -12.57
CA ASP A 148 1.00 23.38 -13.54
C ASP A 148 2.00 22.38 -14.17
N TYR A 149 2.71 22.84 -15.21
CA TYR A 149 3.68 22.02 -15.91
C TYR A 149 4.77 21.45 -14.98
N HIS A 150 5.29 22.27 -14.09
CA HIS A 150 6.39 21.86 -13.20
C HIS A 150 5.93 20.84 -12.18
N ASP A 151 4.73 20.96 -11.66
CA ASP A 151 4.13 19.99 -10.76
C ASP A 151 3.84 18.68 -11.46
N LEU A 152 3.29 18.71 -12.68
CA LEU A 152 3.10 17.49 -13.48
C LEU A 152 4.44 16.77 -13.75
N VAL A 153 5.47 17.52 -14.16
CA VAL A 153 6.82 16.94 -14.37
C VAL A 153 7.36 16.33 -13.08
N ARG A 154 7.21 17.03 -11.96
CA ARG A 154 7.66 16.59 -10.64
C ARG A 154 7.03 15.25 -10.26
N ILE A 155 5.71 15.12 -10.33
CA ILE A 155 5.02 13.87 -9.96
C ILE A 155 5.33 12.74 -10.93
N PHE A 156 5.37 13.00 -12.24
CA PHE A 156 5.67 11.97 -13.24
C PHE A 156 7.10 11.44 -13.13
N PHE A 157 8.04 12.31 -12.81
CA PHE A 157 9.43 11.92 -12.58
C PHE A 157 9.60 11.22 -11.22
N LYS A 158 9.08 11.83 -10.14
CA LYS A 158 9.27 11.33 -8.77
C LYS A 158 8.49 10.04 -8.52
N TYR A 159 7.23 9.97 -8.93
CA TYR A 159 6.32 8.85 -8.63
C TYR A 159 6.11 7.89 -9.80
N GLY A 160 6.33 8.34 -11.02
CA GLY A 160 6.27 7.50 -12.21
C GLY A 160 7.63 6.94 -12.63
N GLU A 161 8.72 7.56 -12.19
CA GLU A 161 10.09 7.25 -12.68
C GLU A 161 10.14 7.22 -14.22
N ASP A 162 9.31 8.05 -14.89
CA ASP A 162 9.17 8.07 -16.34
C ASP A 162 10.11 9.11 -16.97
N LYS A 163 10.99 8.66 -17.84
CA LYS A 163 11.97 9.52 -18.52
C LYS A 163 11.35 10.53 -19.51
N PHE A 164 10.09 10.33 -19.89
CA PHE A 164 9.34 11.23 -20.79
C PHE A 164 8.42 12.19 -20.02
N SER A 165 8.63 12.39 -18.73
CA SER A 165 7.81 13.23 -17.86
C SER A 165 7.55 14.62 -18.43
N LYS A 166 8.60 15.26 -19.00
CA LYS A 166 8.50 16.60 -19.61
C LYS A 166 7.62 16.61 -20.85
N GLN A 167 7.80 15.61 -21.73
CA GLN A 167 7.03 15.50 -22.97
C GLN A 167 5.56 15.20 -22.68
N ILE A 168 5.30 14.31 -21.72
CA ILE A 168 3.94 13.94 -21.30
C ILE A 168 3.24 15.13 -20.66
N ALA A 169 3.88 15.86 -19.73
CA ALA A 169 3.31 17.05 -19.11
C ALA A 169 2.97 18.12 -20.15
N ARG A 170 3.83 18.34 -21.14
CA ARG A 170 3.57 19.30 -22.23
C ARG A 170 2.39 18.88 -23.11
N LYS A 171 2.26 17.58 -23.40
CA LYS A 171 1.11 17.06 -24.16
C LYS A 171 -0.20 17.20 -23.38
N ILE A 172 -0.17 16.99 -22.07
CA ILE A 172 -1.33 17.21 -21.22
C ILE A 172 -1.74 18.70 -21.23
N GLU A 173 -0.79 19.63 -21.06
CA GLU A 173 -1.09 21.06 -21.14
C GLU A 173 -1.71 21.45 -22.48
N GLN A 174 -1.15 20.97 -23.58
CA GLN A 174 -1.69 21.23 -24.91
C GLN A 174 -3.12 20.69 -25.10
N ALA A 175 -3.39 19.47 -24.64
CA ALA A 175 -4.68 18.84 -24.76
C ALA A 175 -5.76 19.54 -23.91
N ARG A 176 -5.47 19.83 -22.64
CA ARG A 176 -6.41 20.47 -21.72
C ARG A 176 -6.70 21.94 -22.06
N ALA A 177 -5.79 22.61 -22.79
CA ALA A 177 -6.03 23.96 -23.32
C ALA A 177 -7.12 24.02 -24.37
N ILE A 178 -7.39 22.88 -25.05
CA ILE A 178 -8.45 22.76 -26.07
C ILE A 178 -9.75 22.31 -25.39
N LYS A 179 -9.68 21.24 -24.60
CA LYS A 179 -10.80 20.63 -23.88
C LYS A 179 -10.26 19.95 -22.60
N PRO A 180 -10.94 20.07 -21.45
CA PRO A 180 -10.58 19.29 -20.26
C PRO A 180 -10.45 17.80 -20.56
N ILE A 181 -9.46 17.15 -19.96
CA ILE A 181 -9.25 15.72 -20.08
C ILE A 181 -10.16 15.07 -19.03
N GLU A 182 -11.15 14.29 -19.46
CA GLU A 182 -12.22 13.82 -18.59
C GLU A 182 -12.10 12.34 -18.22
N THR A 183 -11.50 11.54 -19.13
CA THR A 183 -11.51 10.08 -18.97
C THR A 183 -10.12 9.46 -18.97
N THR A 184 -10.06 8.26 -18.39
CA THR A 184 -8.84 7.46 -18.32
C THR A 184 -8.28 7.10 -19.70
N THR A 185 -9.13 6.81 -20.66
CA THR A 185 -8.70 6.48 -22.03
C THR A 185 -8.20 7.70 -22.77
N GLU A 186 -8.83 8.87 -22.62
CA GLU A 186 -8.30 10.14 -23.17
C GLU A 186 -6.88 10.41 -22.66
N LEU A 187 -6.68 10.30 -21.34
CA LEU A 187 -5.36 10.48 -20.73
C LEU A 187 -4.35 9.45 -21.25
N ALA A 188 -4.74 8.17 -21.32
CA ALA A 188 -3.86 7.11 -21.81
C ALA A 188 -3.40 7.35 -23.26
N GLU A 189 -4.28 7.82 -24.15
CA GLU A 189 -3.93 8.16 -25.53
C GLU A 189 -2.98 9.38 -25.62
N ILE A 190 -3.20 10.41 -24.79
CA ILE A 190 -2.29 11.56 -24.69
C ILE A 190 -0.89 11.10 -24.26
N ILE A 191 -0.79 10.24 -23.25
CA ILE A 191 0.48 9.68 -22.77
C ILE A 191 1.18 8.89 -23.88
N LYS A 192 0.47 8.03 -24.60
CA LYS A 192 1.02 7.28 -25.74
C LYS A 192 1.57 8.21 -26.82
N SER A 193 0.84 9.29 -27.15
CA SER A 193 1.25 10.25 -28.17
C SER A 193 2.54 11.00 -27.81
N ALA A 194 2.91 11.04 -26.54
CA ALA A 194 4.13 11.69 -26.06
C ALA A 194 5.36 10.79 -26.07
N LYS A 195 5.18 9.49 -26.31
CA LYS A 195 6.26 8.48 -26.28
C LYS A 195 6.70 8.07 -27.68
N PRO A 196 8.00 7.86 -27.91
CA PRO A 196 8.51 7.34 -29.19
C PRO A 196 7.96 5.94 -29.50
N ALA A 197 7.81 5.60 -30.77
CA ALA A 197 7.34 4.29 -31.21
C ALA A 197 8.13 3.11 -30.63
N LYS A 198 9.43 3.27 -30.38
CA LYS A 198 10.29 2.27 -29.73
C LYS A 198 9.81 1.95 -28.29
N GLU A 199 9.34 2.96 -27.55
CA GLU A 199 8.84 2.76 -26.18
C GLU A 199 7.48 2.07 -26.18
N LEU A 200 6.62 2.34 -27.18
CA LEU A 200 5.31 1.70 -27.31
C LEU A 200 5.39 0.19 -27.62
N LYS A 201 6.55 -0.27 -28.13
CA LYS A 201 6.80 -1.70 -28.41
C LYS A 201 7.30 -2.49 -27.19
N LYS A 202 7.63 -1.82 -26.08
CA LYS A 202 8.09 -2.49 -24.87
C LYS A 202 6.97 -3.24 -24.16
N LYS A 203 7.33 -4.28 -23.41
CA LYS A 203 6.39 -5.02 -22.57
C LYS A 203 5.76 -4.08 -21.53
N GLY A 204 4.46 -4.15 -21.37
CA GLY A 204 3.68 -3.32 -20.47
C GLY A 204 2.97 -2.16 -21.16
N HIS A 205 1.98 -1.59 -20.48
CA HIS A 205 1.20 -0.49 -21.04
C HIS A 205 1.94 0.85 -20.88
N PRO A 206 2.05 1.69 -21.93
CA PRO A 206 2.81 2.96 -21.89
C PRO A 206 2.35 3.94 -20.81
N ALA A 207 1.06 3.92 -20.44
CA ALA A 207 0.51 4.81 -19.43
C ALA A 207 0.70 4.32 -17.98
N LYS A 208 1.18 3.09 -17.76
CA LYS A 208 1.25 2.46 -16.44
C LYS A 208 1.94 3.36 -15.38
N GLN A 209 3.11 3.86 -15.71
CA GLN A 209 3.92 4.67 -14.80
C GLN A 209 3.27 6.02 -14.45
N ILE A 210 2.62 6.64 -15.42
CA ILE A 210 1.95 7.94 -15.23
C ILE A 210 0.67 7.77 -14.41
N PHE A 211 -0.12 6.72 -14.66
CA PHE A 211 -1.28 6.39 -13.83
C PHE A 211 -0.87 6.10 -12.38
N GLN A 212 0.23 5.35 -12.18
CA GLN A 212 0.80 5.16 -10.85
C GLN A 212 1.19 6.49 -10.21
N ALA A 213 1.84 7.40 -10.95
CA ALA A 213 2.26 8.69 -10.43
C ALA A 213 1.07 9.56 -9.98
N ILE A 214 0.02 9.63 -10.80
CA ILE A 214 -1.20 10.38 -10.47
C ILE A 214 -1.90 9.76 -9.26
N ARG A 215 -2.01 8.43 -9.21
CA ARG A 215 -2.62 7.71 -8.10
C ARG A 215 -1.90 7.97 -6.78
N ILE A 216 -0.56 7.92 -6.78
CA ILE A 216 0.26 8.22 -5.60
C ILE A 216 0.04 9.66 -5.14
N GLU A 217 -0.04 10.62 -6.07
CA GLU A 217 -0.29 12.03 -5.75
C GLU A 217 -1.68 12.24 -5.17
N VAL A 218 -2.72 11.69 -5.82
CA VAL A 218 -4.13 11.82 -5.39
C VAL A 218 -4.34 11.29 -3.96
N ASN A 219 -3.69 10.18 -3.61
CA ASN A 219 -3.91 9.49 -2.33
C ASN A 219 -2.78 9.75 -1.31
N ASP A 220 -1.73 10.47 -1.68
CA ASP A 220 -0.51 10.64 -0.87
C ASP A 220 0.02 9.31 -0.30
N GLU A 221 0.07 8.28 -1.15
CA GLU A 221 0.32 6.91 -0.73
C GLU A 221 1.66 6.73 -0.02
N LEU A 222 2.72 7.35 -0.54
CA LEU A 222 4.07 7.22 0.04
C LEU A 222 4.20 8.00 1.35
N GLY A 223 3.59 9.19 1.46
CA GLY A 223 3.57 9.95 2.71
C GLY A 223 2.81 9.21 3.81
N ALA A 224 1.63 8.68 3.48
CA ALA A 224 0.84 7.90 4.41
C ALA A 224 1.57 6.62 4.86
N ALA A 225 2.25 5.91 3.95
CA ALA A 225 3.02 4.71 4.28
C ALA A 225 4.22 5.04 5.18
N ASP A 226 4.95 6.11 4.89
CA ASP A 226 6.09 6.57 5.69
C ASP A 226 5.67 6.86 7.14
N GLU A 227 4.66 7.73 7.31
CA GLU A 227 4.13 8.09 8.63
C GLU A 227 3.61 6.88 9.40
N SER A 228 2.86 5.99 8.74
CA SER A 228 2.25 4.83 9.38
C SER A 228 3.26 3.77 9.79
N ILE A 229 4.23 3.44 8.93
CA ILE A 229 5.26 2.42 9.23
C ILE A 229 6.12 2.87 10.41
N GLN A 230 6.46 4.16 10.51
CA GLN A 230 7.19 4.69 11.67
C GLN A 230 6.36 4.55 12.95
N GLN A 231 5.08 4.95 12.92
CA GLN A 231 4.17 4.78 14.06
C GLN A 231 4.02 3.31 14.45
N ALA A 232 3.92 2.41 13.46
CA ALA A 232 3.81 0.97 13.69
C ALA A 232 5.03 0.42 14.44
N MET A 233 6.25 0.77 14.01
CA MET A 233 7.48 0.34 14.68
C MET A 233 7.57 0.83 16.12
N ASP A 234 7.03 2.03 16.39
CA ASP A 234 6.97 2.56 17.77
C ASP A 234 5.94 1.80 18.64
N LEU A 235 4.77 1.45 18.07
CA LEU A 235 3.69 0.76 18.77
C LEU A 235 3.94 -0.74 19.02
N LEU A 236 4.88 -1.36 18.29
CA LEU A 236 5.18 -2.78 18.50
C LEU A 236 5.66 -3.07 19.93
N ALA A 237 5.10 -4.13 20.51
CA ALA A 237 5.63 -4.79 21.68
C ALA A 237 7.03 -5.38 21.41
N LEU A 238 7.76 -5.69 22.46
CA LEU A 238 9.01 -6.44 22.32
C LEU A 238 8.71 -7.79 21.65
N ASP A 239 9.54 -8.18 20.68
CA ASP A 239 9.34 -9.32 19.77
C ASP A 239 8.18 -9.19 18.77
N GLY A 240 7.38 -8.12 18.85
CA GLY A 240 6.36 -7.81 17.86
C GLY A 240 6.93 -7.61 16.46
N ARG A 241 6.16 -7.94 15.42
CA ARG A 241 6.62 -7.92 14.03
C ARG A 241 5.75 -7.05 13.13
N ILE A 242 6.39 -6.48 12.12
CA ILE A 242 5.76 -5.74 11.04
C ILE A 242 6.05 -6.42 9.71
N SER A 243 5.00 -6.75 8.95
CA SER A 243 5.06 -7.32 7.61
C SER A 243 4.53 -6.32 6.60
N VAL A 244 5.31 -6.01 5.57
CA VAL A 244 4.94 -5.03 4.53
C VAL A 244 5.10 -5.63 3.14
N ILE A 245 3.99 -5.74 2.40
CA ILE A 245 3.97 -6.09 0.98
C ILE A 245 3.99 -4.80 0.17
N THR A 246 4.85 -4.75 -0.84
CA THR A 246 4.99 -3.64 -1.77
C THR A 246 4.86 -4.11 -3.21
N PHE A 247 4.36 -3.27 -4.13
CA PHE A 247 4.10 -3.63 -5.53
C PHE A 247 4.89 -2.80 -6.53
N HIS A 248 5.58 -1.76 -6.09
CA HIS A 248 6.46 -0.97 -6.96
C HIS A 248 7.74 -0.53 -6.23
N SER A 249 8.70 -0.05 -7.02
CA SER A 249 10.05 0.31 -6.56
C SER A 249 10.08 1.36 -5.45
N LEU A 250 9.16 2.32 -5.47
CA LEU A 250 9.13 3.42 -4.50
C LEU A 250 8.68 2.94 -3.12
N GLU A 251 7.63 2.11 -3.05
CA GLU A 251 7.19 1.48 -1.80
C GLU A 251 8.27 0.58 -1.22
N ASP A 252 8.89 -0.26 -2.05
CA ASP A 252 9.96 -1.18 -1.63
C ASP A 252 11.18 -0.42 -1.11
N ARG A 253 11.55 0.68 -1.77
CA ARG A 253 12.67 1.55 -1.37
C ARG A 253 12.38 2.23 -0.03
N LEU A 254 11.18 2.79 0.13
CA LEU A 254 10.72 3.41 1.38
C LEU A 254 10.79 2.42 2.54
N THR A 255 10.12 1.26 2.41
CA THR A 255 10.08 0.23 3.44
C THR A 255 11.48 -0.27 3.80
N LYS A 256 12.31 -0.54 2.79
CA LYS A 256 13.71 -0.95 2.99
C LYS A 256 14.52 0.10 3.75
N GLN A 257 14.32 1.37 3.43
CA GLN A 257 15.03 2.47 4.08
C GLN A 257 14.61 2.60 5.53
N LEU A 258 13.32 2.64 5.83
CA LEU A 258 12.79 2.74 7.20
C LEU A 258 13.26 1.57 8.07
N PHE A 259 13.17 0.34 7.57
CA PHE A 259 13.63 -0.83 8.30
C PHE A 259 15.15 -0.82 8.53
N LYS A 260 15.93 -0.37 7.53
CA LYS A 260 17.38 -0.25 7.65
C LYS A 260 17.76 0.79 8.71
N GLU A 261 17.14 1.97 8.70
CA GLU A 261 17.38 3.03 9.66
C GLU A 261 17.07 2.57 11.09
N ALA A 262 15.92 1.90 11.30
CA ALA A 262 15.51 1.36 12.59
C ALA A 262 16.37 0.17 13.09
N SER A 263 17.05 -0.54 12.18
CA SER A 263 17.89 -1.71 12.48
C SER A 263 19.39 -1.43 12.48
N THR A 264 19.80 -0.20 12.21
CA THR A 264 21.22 0.17 12.14
C THR A 264 21.53 1.18 13.23
N VAL A 265 22.68 1.01 13.88
CA VAL A 265 23.21 1.98 14.84
C VAL A 265 24.40 2.67 14.22
N GLU A 266 24.38 3.99 14.18
CA GLU A 266 25.54 4.81 13.90
C GLU A 266 26.30 5.07 15.22
N VAL A 267 27.26 4.20 15.52
CA VAL A 267 28.10 4.37 16.71
C VAL A 267 29.41 5.05 16.31
N PRO A 268 29.84 6.10 17.00
CA PRO A 268 31.19 6.65 16.84
C PRO A 268 32.24 5.56 17.04
N LYS A 269 33.22 5.49 16.14
CA LYS A 269 34.32 4.54 16.24
C LYS A 269 35.08 4.74 17.58
N GLY A 270 35.23 3.68 18.36
CA GLY A 270 36.02 3.71 19.60
C GLY A 270 35.19 3.67 20.90
N LEU A 271 33.88 3.58 20.85
CA LEU A 271 33.06 3.33 22.03
C LEU A 271 33.26 1.87 22.50
N PRO A 272 33.60 1.63 23.79
CA PRO A 272 33.81 0.29 24.33
C PRO A 272 32.49 -0.52 24.46
N PHE A 273 31.34 0.14 24.49
CA PHE A 273 30.02 -0.47 24.50
C PHE A 273 29.02 0.49 23.82
N ILE A 274 27.93 -0.05 23.32
CA ILE A 274 26.84 0.72 22.74
C ILE A 274 25.86 1.07 23.86
N PRO A 275 25.63 2.36 24.19
CA PRO A 275 24.59 2.77 25.13
C PRO A 275 23.21 2.26 24.70
N ASP A 276 22.33 1.99 25.68
CA ASP A 276 21.02 1.39 25.42
C ASP A 276 20.14 2.28 24.49
N ASP A 277 20.23 3.59 24.65
CA ASP A 277 19.54 4.59 23.82
C ASP A 277 20.03 4.64 22.35
N LEU A 278 21.20 4.07 22.08
CA LEU A 278 21.77 3.96 20.72
C LEU A 278 21.65 2.55 20.13
N LYS A 279 21.07 1.59 20.84
CA LYS A 279 20.83 0.25 20.29
C LYS A 279 19.74 0.27 19.21
N PRO A 280 19.84 -0.60 18.17
CA PRO A 280 18.81 -0.66 17.16
C PRO A 280 17.49 -1.11 17.78
N LYS A 281 16.40 -0.41 17.44
CA LYS A 281 15.06 -0.77 17.94
C LYS A 281 14.48 -1.98 17.23
N MET A 282 14.88 -2.20 15.98
CA MET A 282 14.38 -3.27 15.12
C MET A 282 15.50 -4.16 14.63
N GLU A 283 15.17 -5.37 14.22
CA GLU A 283 16.02 -6.21 13.39
C GLU A 283 15.27 -6.68 12.13
N LEU A 284 16.00 -6.91 11.04
CA LEU A 284 15.43 -7.45 9.82
C LEU A 284 15.21 -8.96 9.98
N VAL A 285 13.98 -9.43 9.87
CA VAL A 285 13.67 -10.86 9.88
C VAL A 285 14.13 -11.48 8.56
N ASN A 286 13.95 -10.78 7.45
CA ASN A 286 14.48 -11.17 6.14
C ASN A 286 15.32 -10.04 5.52
N ARG A 287 16.55 -10.36 5.11
CA ARG A 287 17.44 -9.37 4.45
C ARG A 287 17.05 -9.12 2.99
N LYS A 288 16.64 -10.17 2.29
CA LYS A 288 16.10 -10.10 0.93
C LYS A 288 14.58 -10.15 1.01
N PRO A 289 13.86 -9.45 0.12
CA PRO A 289 12.40 -9.55 0.12
C PRO A 289 11.98 -10.99 -0.22
N ILE A 290 10.90 -11.45 0.42
CA ILE A 290 10.21 -12.67 0.03
C ILE A 290 9.39 -12.34 -1.20
N LEU A 291 9.46 -13.20 -2.20
CA LEU A 291 8.74 -13.09 -3.47
C LEU A 291 7.65 -14.16 -3.53
N PRO A 292 6.57 -13.93 -4.30
CA PRO A 292 5.57 -14.95 -4.56
C PRO A 292 6.17 -16.22 -5.15
N SER A 293 5.59 -17.36 -4.83
CA SER A 293 5.97 -18.66 -5.42
C SER A 293 5.63 -18.71 -6.92
N GLU A 294 6.22 -19.65 -7.64
CA GLU A 294 5.91 -19.86 -9.07
C GLU A 294 4.41 -20.21 -9.25
N GLU A 295 3.84 -21.00 -8.34
CA GLU A 295 2.42 -21.35 -8.34
C GLU A 295 1.54 -20.10 -8.18
N GLU A 296 1.86 -19.23 -7.21
CA GLU A 296 1.12 -17.98 -7.02
C GLU A 296 1.24 -17.03 -8.23
N LEU A 297 2.42 -16.98 -8.87
CA LEU A 297 2.63 -16.17 -10.08
C LEU A 297 1.79 -16.64 -11.27
N GLU A 298 1.54 -17.95 -11.39
CA GLU A 298 0.68 -18.53 -12.42
C GLU A 298 -0.80 -18.25 -12.16
N GLU A 299 -1.23 -18.36 -10.91
CA GLU A 299 -2.64 -18.19 -10.52
C GLU A 299 -3.05 -16.73 -10.34
N ASN A 300 -2.14 -15.88 -9.86
CA ASN A 300 -2.41 -14.49 -9.50
C ASN A 300 -1.51 -13.50 -10.25
N ASN A 301 -1.98 -12.98 -11.36
CA ASN A 301 -1.23 -12.00 -12.16
C ASN A 301 -0.87 -10.71 -11.38
N ARG A 302 -1.51 -10.42 -10.25
CA ARG A 302 -1.24 -9.24 -9.41
C ARG A 302 -0.02 -9.43 -8.51
N SER A 303 0.38 -10.67 -8.25
CA SER A 303 1.53 -11.00 -7.40
C SER A 303 2.89 -10.72 -8.05
N HIS A 304 2.96 -10.59 -9.38
CA HIS A 304 4.22 -10.50 -10.15
C HIS A 304 5.22 -9.43 -9.67
N SER A 305 4.76 -8.35 -9.08
CA SER A 305 5.62 -7.28 -8.56
C SER A 305 5.71 -7.24 -7.04
N ALA A 306 5.03 -8.16 -6.37
CA ALA A 306 4.96 -8.18 -4.91
C ALA A 306 6.30 -8.52 -4.26
N LYS A 307 6.60 -7.83 -3.16
CA LYS A 307 7.77 -8.04 -2.33
C LYS A 307 7.38 -7.90 -0.87
N LEU A 308 7.65 -8.90 -0.06
CA LEU A 308 7.40 -8.87 1.37
C LEU A 308 8.68 -8.60 2.15
N ARG A 309 8.63 -7.61 3.04
CA ARG A 309 9.67 -7.31 4.01
C ARG A 309 9.11 -7.40 5.42
N VAL A 310 9.90 -7.98 6.33
CA VAL A 310 9.51 -8.19 7.73
C VAL A 310 10.63 -7.72 8.65
N ALA A 311 10.23 -7.00 9.70
CA ALA A 311 11.12 -6.58 10.77
C ALA A 311 10.50 -6.92 12.14
N ARG A 312 11.34 -7.09 13.16
CA ARG A 312 10.98 -7.44 14.54
C ARG A 312 11.48 -6.38 15.51
N LYS A 313 10.69 -6.03 16.51
CA LYS A 313 11.09 -5.15 17.61
C LYS A 313 12.01 -5.90 18.56
N ILE A 314 13.20 -5.38 18.77
CA ILE A 314 14.20 -5.99 19.67
C ILE A 314 14.59 -5.09 20.84
N HIS A 315 14.19 -3.81 20.79
CA HIS A 315 14.47 -2.86 21.86
C HIS A 315 13.32 -1.84 22.00
N LYS A 316 13.03 -1.41 23.23
CA LYS A 316 12.00 -0.38 23.51
C LYS A 316 12.48 1.03 23.24
#